data_c13cf117b12e2b8e3eccb41e72b15782
#
_entry.id   c13cf117b12e2b8e3eccb41e72b15782
#
_cell.length_a   1.000
_cell.length_b   1.000
_cell.length_c   1.000
_cell.angle_alpha   90.00
_cell.angle_beta   90.00
_cell.angle_gamma   90.00
#
_symmetry.space_group_name_H-M   'P 1'
#
loop_
_entity.id
_entity.type
_entity.pdbx_description
1 polymer ?
#
loop_
_entity_poly.entity_id
_entity_poly.type
_entity_poly.pdbx_seq_one_letter_code
_entity_poly.pdbx_strand_id
1 'polypeptide(L)'
;MKNIILFFTIFLSGLLLWSCSDEDEINGSKNGKSAYALFLKKTIEVNADESQVGVVIDWAKTTWEITVGEGDIVKSVTPMSGGSSDGERQYTKITVSCNANPTMKKRSQIIQITDMATGTTTDLTLEQDIAFNLVSLDIDPAVTYQPVVGFGGMYNPKIWCGDNLISTAQMNKMYGKGGLGYSILRLMIYPNESDWSADVEAAKIAQDNGAIVFACPWDCTDALSETIQQGDKDVKRLKEENYEAYADHLIRYIEFMKQNGVNLYAISMQNEPDMDFTYWTPQEVVNFMKQCGSKIRQTGVKLMSPESCGMSPDYTDPVLNDAEAFAQTDIVAGHLYQGFIDLSSSYVKDRHDYICGLYPRLQGKTWWMTEHLFNDGETSENPDEWEFQDWTYCLNHLGKEIHMCMEGYCSAYVYWYLKRFYGLMGDNDQRSPVSEGEIAKNGYIMAHYAQYATGMTRINAGTDNADVYATAYINEAGNEVTVVLLNLGKSTQCVEIPVGHDATAVITDADRNLEPLTTEPVESGTGAYVLLSGNSIVSVRLSL
;
A
#
# COMPACT_ATOMS: atom_id res chain seq x y z
N MET A 1 13.19 -53.91 -16.12
CA MET A 1 11.88 -54.50 -15.86
C MET A 1 11.02 -53.38 -15.30
N LYS A 2 10.36 -52.68 -16.18
CA LYS A 2 8.93 -52.61 -16.50
C LYS A 2 8.03 -52.65 -15.26
N ASN A 3 7.38 -51.52 -14.96
CA ASN A 3 5.93 -51.50 -14.87
C ASN A 3 5.44 -50.08 -15.08
N ILE A 4 4.80 -49.90 -16.22
CA ILE A 4 3.95 -48.78 -16.61
C ILE A 4 2.62 -49.00 -15.94
N ILE A 5 2.12 -48.06 -15.15
CA ILE A 5 0.74 -48.03 -14.70
C ILE A 5 0.04 -46.86 -15.41
N LEU A 6 -0.84 -47.25 -16.32
CA LEU A 6 -1.74 -46.45 -17.10
C LEU A 6 -2.91 -46.04 -16.19
N PHE A 7 -3.09 -44.73 -15.92
CA PHE A 7 -4.30 -44.24 -15.27
C PHE A 7 -5.34 -43.86 -16.33
N PHE A 8 -6.39 -44.66 -16.37
CA PHE A 8 -7.63 -44.37 -17.08
C PHE A 8 -8.37 -43.24 -16.35
N THR A 9 -8.59 -42.13 -17.03
CA THR A 9 -9.48 -41.06 -16.57
C THR A 9 -10.91 -41.48 -16.90
N ILE A 10 -11.65 -41.90 -15.87
CA ILE A 10 -13.09 -42.13 -15.95
C ILE A 10 -13.77 -40.79 -15.70
N PHE A 11 -14.44 -40.26 -16.73
CA PHE A 11 -15.44 -39.20 -16.59
C PHE A 11 -16.63 -39.78 -15.80
N LEU A 12 -16.72 -39.43 -14.51
CA LEU A 12 -17.90 -39.70 -13.72
C LEU A 12 -18.74 -38.45 -13.67
N SER A 13 -19.82 -38.47 -14.47
CA SER A 13 -20.91 -37.50 -14.36
C SER A 13 -21.46 -37.55 -12.94
N GLY A 14 -21.18 -36.51 -12.15
CA GLY A 14 -21.67 -36.40 -10.78
C GLY A 14 -23.18 -36.20 -10.74
N LEU A 15 -23.88 -37.20 -10.29
CA LEU A 15 -25.21 -37.05 -9.73
C LEU A 15 -25.09 -36.19 -8.45
N LEU A 16 -25.56 -34.95 -8.52
CA LEU A 16 -25.78 -34.11 -7.34
C LEU A 16 -26.81 -34.78 -6.44
N LEU A 17 -26.32 -35.29 -5.31
CA LEU A 17 -27.16 -35.71 -4.20
C LEU A 17 -27.86 -34.48 -3.62
N TRP A 18 -29.17 -34.51 -3.66
CA TRP A 18 -30.03 -33.57 -2.99
C TRP A 18 -29.81 -33.63 -1.47
N SER A 19 -29.34 -32.50 -0.92
CA SER A 19 -29.50 -32.22 0.49
C SER A 19 -30.84 -31.50 0.66
N CYS A 20 -31.83 -32.17 1.22
CA CYS A 20 -33.05 -31.55 1.71
C CYS A 20 -32.73 -30.83 3.02
N SER A 21 -32.91 -29.52 3.07
CA SER A 21 -33.23 -28.80 4.30
C SER A 21 -34.13 -27.61 3.94
N ASP A 22 -35.23 -27.52 4.66
CA ASP A 22 -36.27 -26.49 4.72
C ASP A 22 -37.34 -26.52 3.62
N GLU A 23 -38.31 -27.39 3.83
CA GLU A 23 -39.64 -27.32 3.25
C GLU A 23 -40.46 -26.20 3.94
N ASP A 24 -40.42 -24.98 3.39
CA ASP A 24 -41.52 -24.05 3.59
C ASP A 24 -42.70 -24.52 2.71
N GLU A 25 -43.59 -25.35 3.25
CA GLU A 25 -44.82 -25.77 2.61
C GLU A 25 -45.69 -24.55 2.29
N ILE A 26 -45.78 -24.19 1.01
CA ILE A 26 -46.86 -23.34 0.52
C ILE A 26 -48.17 -24.19 0.60
N ASN A 27 -48.89 -24.04 1.69
CA ASN A 27 -50.18 -24.70 1.90
C ASN A 27 -51.27 -24.00 1.05
N GLY A 28 -51.28 -24.29 -0.26
CA GLY A 28 -52.39 -24.01 -1.15
C GLY A 28 -53.18 -25.29 -1.37
N SER A 29 -54.46 -25.27 -1.06
CA SER A 29 -55.39 -26.40 -1.15
C SER A 29 -55.29 -27.12 -2.51
N LYS A 30 -54.71 -28.31 -2.49
CA LYS A 30 -54.45 -29.16 -3.67
C LYS A 30 -55.64 -30.04 -4.08
N ASN A 31 -56.84 -29.53 -4.00
CA ASN A 31 -57.97 -30.23 -4.58
C ASN A 31 -58.22 -29.70 -5.98
N GLY A 32 -57.95 -30.50 -7.03
CA GLY A 32 -57.97 -30.20 -8.47
C GLY A 32 -59.24 -29.57 -9.08
N LYS A 33 -59.85 -28.59 -8.40
CA LYS A 33 -61.09 -27.93 -8.80
C LYS A 33 -60.91 -26.42 -9.10
N SER A 34 -59.86 -25.76 -8.69
CA SER A 34 -59.65 -24.34 -8.94
C SER A 34 -58.51 -24.09 -9.95
N ALA A 35 -58.68 -23.04 -10.75
CA ALA A 35 -57.59 -22.55 -11.63
C ALA A 35 -56.48 -21.95 -10.78
N TYR A 36 -55.20 -22.16 -11.15
CA TYR A 36 -54.05 -21.56 -10.55
C TYR A 36 -52.82 -21.66 -11.45
N ALA A 37 -51.90 -20.71 -11.30
CA ALA A 37 -50.54 -20.77 -11.82
C ALA A 37 -49.57 -20.14 -10.81
N LEU A 38 -48.48 -20.83 -10.50
CA LEU A 38 -47.49 -20.35 -9.53
C LEU A 38 -46.08 -20.89 -9.84
N PHE A 39 -45.06 -20.19 -9.35
CA PHE A 39 -43.70 -20.71 -9.31
C PHE A 39 -43.54 -21.73 -8.18
N LEU A 40 -42.80 -22.82 -8.44
CA LEU A 40 -42.49 -23.82 -7.41
C LEU A 40 -41.46 -23.33 -6.39
N LYS A 41 -40.68 -22.30 -6.74
CA LYS A 41 -39.69 -21.67 -5.85
C LYS A 41 -40.04 -20.20 -5.68
N LYS A 42 -39.68 -19.63 -4.54
CA LYS A 42 -39.82 -18.18 -4.27
C LYS A 42 -38.56 -17.42 -4.58
N THR A 43 -37.41 -18.08 -4.48
CA THR A 43 -36.10 -17.48 -4.73
C THR A 43 -35.23 -18.46 -5.51
N ILE A 44 -34.43 -17.94 -6.42
CA ILE A 44 -33.41 -18.68 -7.16
C ILE A 44 -32.13 -17.85 -7.15
N GLU A 45 -31.03 -18.46 -6.72
CA GLU A 45 -29.68 -17.93 -6.86
C GLU A 45 -29.22 -18.10 -8.32
N VAL A 46 -28.66 -17.06 -8.91
CA VAL A 46 -28.10 -17.06 -10.25
C VAL A 46 -26.61 -16.67 -10.17
N ASN A 47 -25.83 -17.22 -11.07
CA ASN A 47 -24.40 -16.94 -11.14
C ASN A 47 -24.15 -15.45 -11.43
N ALA A 48 -23.01 -14.96 -10.95
CA ALA A 48 -22.53 -13.61 -11.28
C ALA A 48 -22.25 -13.42 -12.77
N ASP A 49 -21.80 -14.45 -13.47
CA ASP A 49 -21.58 -14.44 -14.91
C ASP A 49 -22.89 -14.59 -15.71
N GLU A 50 -22.83 -14.25 -17.01
CA GLU A 50 -23.95 -14.51 -17.92
C GLU A 50 -24.35 -15.98 -17.85
N SER A 51 -25.64 -16.26 -17.58
CA SER A 51 -26.11 -17.61 -17.28
C SER A 51 -27.55 -17.85 -17.72
N GLN A 52 -27.98 -19.09 -17.63
CA GLN A 52 -29.37 -19.48 -17.84
C GLN A 52 -29.83 -20.36 -16.67
N VAL A 53 -31.01 -20.06 -16.16
CA VAL A 53 -31.66 -20.87 -15.10
C VAL A 53 -33.02 -21.37 -15.54
N GLY A 54 -33.30 -22.61 -15.20
CA GLY A 54 -34.60 -23.23 -15.44
C GLY A 54 -35.57 -23.00 -14.25
N VAL A 55 -36.73 -22.46 -14.54
CA VAL A 55 -37.79 -22.22 -13.56
C VAL A 55 -39.00 -23.06 -13.89
N VAL A 56 -39.61 -23.67 -12.89
CA VAL A 56 -40.81 -24.53 -13.09
C VAL A 56 -42.05 -23.82 -12.58
N ILE A 57 -43.05 -23.76 -13.46
CA ILE A 57 -44.38 -23.27 -13.18
C ILE A 57 -45.30 -24.49 -12.96
N ASP A 58 -46.07 -24.53 -11.87
CA ASP A 58 -47.14 -25.46 -11.59
C ASP A 58 -48.46 -24.74 -11.89
N TRP A 59 -49.27 -25.29 -12.80
CA TRP A 59 -50.52 -24.67 -13.22
C TRP A 59 -51.63 -25.69 -13.52
N ALA A 60 -52.89 -25.26 -13.41
CA ALA A 60 -54.06 -26.02 -13.81
C ALA A 60 -55.21 -25.07 -14.20
N LYS A 61 -55.97 -25.42 -15.24
CA LYS A 61 -57.22 -24.75 -15.67
C LYS A 61 -57.13 -23.25 -15.88
N THR A 62 -55.93 -22.76 -16.27
CA THR A 62 -55.68 -21.35 -16.55
C THR A 62 -54.63 -21.21 -17.64
N THR A 63 -54.63 -20.06 -18.30
CA THR A 63 -53.46 -19.54 -19.01
C THR A 63 -52.70 -18.64 -18.05
N TRP A 64 -51.39 -18.46 -18.28
CA TRP A 64 -50.54 -17.65 -17.45
C TRP A 64 -49.63 -16.76 -18.31
N GLU A 65 -49.24 -15.63 -17.74
CA GLU A 65 -48.30 -14.68 -18.35
C GLU A 65 -47.22 -14.32 -17.34
N ILE A 66 -45.98 -14.09 -17.86
CA ILE A 66 -44.82 -13.65 -17.10
C ILE A 66 -44.61 -12.15 -17.30
N THR A 67 -44.36 -11.44 -16.20
CA THR A 67 -43.91 -10.05 -16.21
C THR A 67 -42.57 -9.99 -15.49
N VAL A 68 -41.62 -9.28 -16.09
CA VAL A 68 -40.29 -9.02 -15.51
C VAL A 68 -40.34 -7.67 -14.82
N GLY A 69 -40.03 -7.61 -13.54
CA GLY A 69 -39.93 -6.38 -12.77
C GLY A 69 -38.70 -5.52 -13.18
N GLU A 70 -38.61 -4.33 -12.62
CA GLU A 70 -37.47 -3.45 -12.85
C GLU A 70 -36.15 -4.09 -12.42
N GLY A 71 -35.10 -3.88 -13.21
CA GLY A 71 -33.75 -4.43 -12.99
C GLY A 71 -33.12 -4.88 -14.30
N ASP A 72 -31.87 -5.33 -14.19
CA ASP A 72 -31.05 -5.72 -15.35
C ASP A 72 -30.45 -7.14 -15.24
N ILE A 73 -30.92 -7.95 -14.26
CA ILE A 73 -30.52 -9.35 -14.17
C ILE A 73 -31.10 -10.14 -15.34
N VAL A 74 -32.40 -9.96 -15.62
CA VAL A 74 -33.11 -10.74 -16.62
C VAL A 74 -32.87 -10.17 -18.02
N LYS A 75 -32.19 -10.95 -18.87
CA LYS A 75 -32.00 -10.67 -20.28
C LYS A 75 -33.20 -11.09 -21.13
N SER A 76 -33.75 -12.27 -20.84
CA SER A 76 -34.94 -12.79 -21.51
C SER A 76 -35.58 -13.96 -20.71
N VAL A 77 -36.87 -14.16 -20.92
CA VAL A 77 -37.63 -15.32 -20.41
C VAL A 77 -38.31 -16.03 -21.57
N THR A 78 -38.24 -17.36 -21.61
CA THR A 78 -38.85 -18.14 -22.68
C THR A 78 -39.42 -19.46 -22.15
N PRO A 79 -40.72 -19.75 -22.38
CA PRO A 79 -41.78 -18.87 -22.90
C PRO A 79 -42.26 -17.84 -21.87
N MET A 80 -42.83 -16.71 -22.35
CA MET A 80 -43.43 -15.65 -21.50
C MET A 80 -44.90 -15.92 -21.16
N SER A 81 -45.54 -16.90 -21.79
CA SER A 81 -46.94 -17.26 -21.54
C SER A 81 -47.18 -18.74 -21.88
N GLY A 82 -48.26 -19.29 -21.34
CA GLY A 82 -48.63 -20.68 -21.58
C GLY A 82 -49.92 -21.08 -20.87
N GLY A 83 -50.14 -22.38 -20.72
CA GLY A 83 -51.29 -22.94 -20.06
C GLY A 83 -52.50 -23.16 -20.97
N SER A 84 -53.60 -23.67 -20.39
CA SER A 84 -54.90 -23.88 -21.08
C SER A 84 -56.05 -23.85 -20.03
N SER A 85 -57.17 -23.22 -20.38
CA SER A 85 -58.33 -23.09 -19.49
C SER A 85 -59.02 -24.42 -19.17
N ASP A 86 -58.75 -25.45 -19.95
CA ASP A 86 -59.29 -26.84 -19.78
C ASP A 86 -58.20 -27.85 -19.39
N GLY A 87 -56.97 -27.40 -19.16
CA GLY A 87 -55.83 -28.24 -18.84
C GLY A 87 -55.87 -28.78 -17.41
N GLU A 88 -55.64 -30.11 -17.26
CA GLU A 88 -55.32 -30.70 -15.97
C GLU A 88 -54.01 -30.15 -15.42
N ARG A 89 -53.69 -30.44 -14.14
CA ARG A 89 -52.42 -30.01 -13.51
C ARG A 89 -51.22 -30.41 -14.34
N GLN A 90 -50.37 -29.43 -14.66
CA GLN A 90 -49.13 -29.59 -15.45
C GLN A 90 -48.00 -28.73 -14.90
N TYR A 91 -46.80 -29.13 -15.28
CA TYR A 91 -45.56 -28.40 -15.00
C TYR A 91 -44.95 -27.89 -16.30
N THR A 92 -44.72 -26.61 -16.37
CA THR A 92 -44.02 -26.00 -17.52
C THR A 92 -42.66 -25.46 -17.09
N LYS A 93 -41.61 -25.89 -17.75
CA LYS A 93 -40.29 -25.32 -17.54
C LYS A 93 -40.09 -24.09 -18.44
N ILE A 94 -39.78 -22.94 -17.86
CA ILE A 94 -39.32 -21.75 -18.55
C ILE A 94 -37.81 -21.62 -18.37
N THR A 95 -37.15 -20.93 -19.29
CA THR A 95 -35.74 -20.58 -19.22
C THR A 95 -35.62 -19.08 -19.03
N VAL A 96 -34.91 -18.68 -17.98
CA VAL A 96 -34.54 -17.30 -17.72
C VAL A 96 -33.05 -17.14 -18.06
N SER A 97 -32.77 -16.29 -19.05
CA SER A 97 -31.39 -15.90 -19.38
C SER A 97 -31.04 -14.65 -18.57
N CYS A 98 -29.89 -14.67 -17.91
CA CYS A 98 -29.44 -13.62 -17.01
C CYS A 98 -28.19 -12.93 -17.56
N ASN A 99 -28.09 -11.60 -17.43
CA ASN A 99 -26.90 -10.82 -17.69
C ASN A 99 -25.86 -11.07 -16.58
N ALA A 100 -24.58 -10.86 -16.88
CA ALA A 100 -23.52 -10.81 -15.87
C ALA A 100 -23.75 -9.63 -14.90
N ASN A 101 -23.30 -9.80 -13.65
CA ASN A 101 -23.27 -8.72 -12.65
C ASN A 101 -21.96 -7.95 -12.76
N PRO A 102 -21.92 -6.74 -13.36
CA PRO A 102 -20.71 -5.95 -13.46
C PRO A 102 -20.43 -5.12 -12.20
N THR A 103 -21.30 -5.19 -11.17
CA THR A 103 -21.24 -4.37 -9.96
C THR A 103 -20.50 -5.08 -8.83
N MET A 104 -20.09 -4.32 -7.83
CA MET A 104 -19.48 -4.84 -6.60
C MET A 104 -20.52 -5.27 -5.55
N LYS A 105 -21.81 -5.31 -5.91
CA LYS A 105 -22.93 -5.62 -5.01
C LYS A 105 -23.71 -6.83 -5.47
N LYS A 106 -24.26 -7.57 -4.50
CA LYS A 106 -25.35 -8.48 -4.77
C LYS A 106 -26.55 -7.70 -5.28
N ARG A 107 -27.31 -8.29 -6.18
CA ARG A 107 -28.49 -7.64 -6.74
C ARG A 107 -29.65 -8.63 -6.83
N SER A 108 -30.86 -8.11 -6.83
CA SER A 108 -32.08 -8.92 -6.96
C SER A 108 -33.03 -8.34 -7.99
N GLN A 109 -33.82 -9.21 -8.60
CA GLN A 109 -34.88 -8.82 -9.53
C GLN A 109 -36.06 -9.76 -9.40
N ILE A 110 -37.28 -9.22 -9.45
CA ILE A 110 -38.49 -10.00 -9.35
C ILE A 110 -39.01 -10.37 -10.75
N ILE A 111 -39.41 -11.62 -10.90
CA ILE A 111 -40.24 -12.11 -12.01
C ILE A 111 -41.58 -12.47 -11.41
N GLN A 112 -42.67 -12.05 -12.04
CA GLN A 112 -44.03 -12.30 -11.59
C GLN A 112 -44.77 -13.14 -12.60
N ILE A 113 -45.51 -14.15 -12.13
CA ILE A 113 -46.49 -14.90 -12.93
C ILE A 113 -47.89 -14.47 -12.57
N THR A 114 -48.72 -14.20 -13.56
CA THR A 114 -50.15 -13.89 -13.41
C THR A 114 -50.98 -15.09 -13.87
N ASP A 115 -51.81 -15.60 -12.99
CA ASP A 115 -52.91 -16.52 -13.33
C ASP A 115 -54.04 -15.73 -14.00
N MET A 116 -54.23 -15.97 -15.29
CA MET A 116 -55.20 -15.19 -16.08
C MET A 116 -56.67 -15.52 -15.80
N ALA A 117 -56.97 -16.63 -15.16
CA ALA A 117 -58.34 -17.00 -14.77
C ALA A 117 -58.77 -16.31 -13.46
N THR A 118 -57.84 -16.10 -12.52
CA THR A 118 -58.12 -15.51 -11.22
C THR A 118 -57.60 -14.10 -11.03
N GLY A 119 -56.65 -13.69 -11.86
CA GLY A 119 -55.90 -12.43 -11.70
C GLY A 119 -54.89 -12.47 -10.54
N THR A 120 -54.65 -13.63 -9.94
CA THR A 120 -53.67 -13.80 -8.85
C THR A 120 -52.24 -13.75 -9.39
N THR A 121 -51.34 -13.06 -8.69
CA THR A 121 -49.93 -13.02 -9.03
C THR A 121 -49.07 -13.75 -8.00
N THR A 122 -47.98 -14.35 -8.47
CA THR A 122 -46.97 -14.98 -7.62
C THR A 122 -45.57 -14.51 -8.06
N ASP A 123 -44.75 -14.12 -7.09
CA ASP A 123 -43.42 -13.60 -7.33
C ASP A 123 -42.36 -14.71 -7.22
N LEU A 124 -41.33 -14.57 -8.03
CA LEU A 124 -40.04 -15.25 -7.95
C LEU A 124 -38.96 -14.23 -7.87
N THR A 125 -38.13 -14.25 -6.83
CA THR A 125 -36.93 -13.41 -6.69
C THR A 125 -35.74 -14.14 -7.28
N LEU A 126 -35.02 -13.48 -8.19
CA LEU A 126 -33.72 -13.88 -8.62
C LEU A 126 -32.68 -13.11 -7.77
N GLU A 127 -31.75 -13.81 -7.15
CA GLU A 127 -30.64 -13.24 -6.40
C GLU A 127 -29.34 -13.55 -7.12
N GLN A 128 -28.56 -12.51 -7.44
CA GLN A 128 -27.31 -12.63 -8.18
C GLN A 128 -26.14 -12.12 -7.35
N ASP A 129 -25.14 -12.97 -7.19
CA ASP A 129 -23.93 -12.66 -6.45
C ASP A 129 -22.97 -11.76 -7.26
N ILE A 130 -21.91 -11.26 -6.62
CA ILE A 130 -20.82 -10.52 -7.26
C ILE A 130 -19.88 -11.49 -7.99
N ALA A 131 -19.21 -10.98 -9.05
CA ALA A 131 -18.26 -11.77 -9.84
C ALA A 131 -16.84 -11.84 -9.22
N PHE A 132 -16.62 -11.14 -8.10
CA PHE A 132 -15.30 -10.98 -7.49
C PHE A 132 -15.26 -11.67 -6.11
N ASN A 133 -14.06 -12.08 -5.69
CA ASN A 133 -13.86 -12.48 -4.30
C ASN A 133 -13.98 -11.25 -3.40
N LEU A 134 -14.84 -11.35 -2.38
CA LEU A 134 -15.00 -10.30 -1.38
C LEU A 134 -13.93 -10.45 -0.29
N VAL A 135 -13.22 -9.37 -0.04
CA VAL A 135 -12.24 -9.23 1.05
C VAL A 135 -12.74 -8.14 1.99
N SER A 136 -13.06 -8.52 3.22
CA SER A 136 -13.44 -7.55 4.25
C SER A 136 -12.22 -7.10 5.04
N LEU A 137 -12.13 -5.80 5.32
CA LEU A 137 -11.10 -5.23 6.17
C LEU A 137 -11.60 -5.14 7.62
N ASP A 138 -10.69 -5.33 8.56
CA ASP A 138 -10.88 -4.97 9.97
C ASP A 138 -10.22 -3.61 10.20
N ILE A 139 -11.01 -2.54 10.34
CA ILE A 139 -10.52 -1.18 10.58
C ILE A 139 -11.17 -0.64 11.86
N ASP A 140 -10.32 -0.24 12.83
CA ASP A 140 -10.75 0.42 14.06
C ASP A 140 -10.09 1.80 14.20
N PRO A 141 -10.80 2.91 13.92
CA PRO A 141 -10.27 4.26 14.06
C PRO A 141 -9.93 4.67 15.51
N ALA A 142 -10.43 3.94 16.50
CA ALA A 142 -10.15 4.23 17.91
C ALA A 142 -8.80 3.67 18.38
N VAL A 143 -8.24 2.69 17.64
CA VAL A 143 -6.93 2.11 17.95
C VAL A 143 -5.86 2.81 17.13
N THR A 144 -5.12 3.71 17.77
CA THR A 144 -4.11 4.56 17.13
C THR A 144 -2.69 4.11 17.45
N TYR A 145 -1.76 4.38 16.53
CA TYR A 145 -0.35 4.02 16.62
C TYR A 145 0.56 5.26 16.41
N GLN A 146 1.58 5.16 15.58
CA GLN A 146 2.52 6.24 15.33
C GLN A 146 1.94 7.35 14.44
N PRO A 147 2.39 8.61 14.64
CA PRO A 147 2.20 9.67 13.66
C PRO A 147 3.06 9.40 12.42
N VAL A 148 2.54 9.68 11.24
CA VAL A 148 3.27 9.61 9.99
C VAL A 148 3.77 11.01 9.62
N VAL A 149 5.07 11.20 9.66
CA VAL A 149 5.71 12.49 9.35
C VAL A 149 5.75 12.73 7.85
N GLY A 150 6.07 11.69 7.06
CA GLY A 150 6.02 11.81 5.61
C GLY A 150 6.93 10.88 4.83
N PHE A 151 7.01 11.18 3.54
CA PHE A 151 7.70 10.39 2.52
C PHE A 151 8.50 11.30 1.59
N GLY A 152 9.61 10.80 1.06
CA GLY A 152 10.42 11.55 0.12
C GLY A 152 11.70 10.84 -0.28
N GLY A 153 12.73 11.57 -0.65
CA GLY A 153 13.97 10.93 -1.12
C GLY A 153 15.21 11.80 -0.95
N MET A 154 16.31 11.20 -1.33
CA MET A 154 17.65 11.78 -1.26
C MET A 154 17.97 12.60 -2.51
N TYR A 155 18.64 13.73 -2.31
CA TYR A 155 19.27 14.54 -3.35
C TYR A 155 20.69 14.92 -2.97
N ASN A 156 21.66 14.59 -3.81
CA ASN A 156 23.05 15.04 -3.67
C ASN A 156 23.71 15.11 -5.07
N PRO A 157 23.72 16.27 -5.72
CA PRO A 157 24.19 16.40 -7.10
C PRO A 157 25.71 16.30 -7.27
N LYS A 158 26.50 16.35 -6.20
CA LYS A 158 27.97 16.37 -6.29
C LYS A 158 28.62 15.00 -6.22
N ILE A 159 27.96 14.03 -5.58
CA ILE A 159 28.49 12.69 -5.36
C ILE A 159 27.47 11.68 -5.86
N TRP A 160 27.90 10.61 -6.52
CA TRP A 160 27.12 9.50 -7.09
C TRP A 160 26.08 9.87 -8.17
N CYS A 161 25.59 11.11 -8.23
CA CYS A 161 24.59 11.53 -9.24
C CYS A 161 25.22 12.19 -10.48
N GLY A 162 26.53 12.33 -10.55
CA GLY A 162 27.25 12.80 -11.73
C GLY A 162 26.80 14.17 -12.25
N ASP A 163 26.60 15.15 -11.37
CA ASP A 163 26.01 16.47 -11.67
C ASP A 163 24.57 16.40 -12.22
N ASN A 164 23.83 15.31 -11.94
CA ASN A 164 22.45 15.11 -12.37
C ASN A 164 21.50 16.03 -11.57
N LEU A 165 21.44 17.29 -11.96
CA LEU A 165 20.63 18.29 -11.29
C LEU A 165 19.14 18.02 -11.47
N ILE A 166 18.36 18.31 -10.42
CA ILE A 166 16.91 18.33 -10.46
C ILE A 166 16.47 19.78 -10.72
N SER A 167 15.76 19.99 -11.83
CA SER A 167 15.23 21.31 -12.17
C SER A 167 14.05 21.68 -11.25
N THR A 168 13.76 22.99 -11.17
CA THR A 168 12.57 23.52 -10.47
C THR A 168 11.28 22.81 -10.91
N ALA A 169 11.10 22.55 -12.20
CA ALA A 169 9.94 21.85 -12.73
C ALA A 169 9.85 20.40 -12.23
N GLN A 170 10.99 19.70 -12.17
CA GLN A 170 11.08 18.33 -11.66
C GLN A 170 10.84 18.30 -10.13
N MET A 171 11.38 19.24 -9.36
CA MET A 171 11.08 19.38 -7.94
C MET A 171 9.58 19.59 -7.71
N ASN A 172 8.92 20.43 -8.51
CA ASN A 172 7.48 20.66 -8.41
C ASN A 172 6.64 19.44 -8.83
N LYS A 173 7.10 18.55 -9.71
CA LYS A 173 6.43 17.26 -9.96
C LYS A 173 6.36 16.41 -8.68
N MET A 174 7.34 16.47 -7.81
CA MET A 174 7.45 15.66 -6.60
C MET A 174 6.83 16.35 -5.37
N TYR A 175 7.19 17.60 -5.11
CA TYR A 175 6.84 18.34 -3.90
C TYR A 175 5.74 19.38 -4.11
N GLY A 176 5.51 19.84 -5.35
CA GLY A 176 4.57 20.91 -5.65
C GLY A 176 3.12 20.52 -5.46
N LYS A 177 2.25 21.54 -5.36
CA LYS A 177 0.81 21.34 -5.28
C LYS A 177 0.29 20.60 -6.52
N GLY A 178 -0.37 19.46 -6.31
CA GLY A 178 -0.82 18.57 -7.38
C GLY A 178 0.28 17.68 -7.97
N GLY A 179 1.47 17.67 -7.37
CA GLY A 179 2.52 16.70 -7.63
C GLY A 179 2.31 15.40 -6.85
N LEU A 180 3.42 14.68 -6.59
CA LEU A 180 3.36 13.37 -5.93
C LEU A 180 3.10 13.44 -4.41
N GLY A 181 3.10 14.65 -3.82
CA GLY A 181 2.81 14.84 -2.40
C GLY A 181 3.99 14.53 -1.48
N TYR A 182 5.22 14.47 -1.98
CA TYR A 182 6.39 14.26 -1.13
C TYR A 182 6.55 15.39 -0.13
N SER A 183 6.95 15.04 1.08
CA SER A 183 7.00 15.94 2.22
C SER A 183 8.34 15.92 2.96
N ILE A 184 9.30 15.10 2.49
CA ILE A 184 10.64 15.01 3.10
C ILE A 184 11.70 15.07 2.01
N LEU A 185 12.71 15.93 2.21
CA LEU A 185 13.93 15.97 1.40
C LEU A 185 15.14 15.69 2.28
N ARG A 186 15.94 14.68 1.90
CA ARG A 186 17.22 14.36 2.52
C ARG A 186 18.36 14.93 1.70
N LEU A 187 19.32 15.56 2.36
CA LEU A 187 20.50 16.16 1.77
C LEU A 187 21.78 15.54 2.34
N MET A 188 22.89 15.73 1.62
CA MET A 188 24.21 15.37 2.09
C MET A 188 24.91 16.59 2.72
N ILE A 189 25.55 16.40 3.87
CA ILE A 189 26.49 17.37 4.41
C ILE A 189 27.86 17.03 3.82
N TYR A 190 28.29 17.79 2.81
CA TYR A 190 29.59 17.60 2.18
C TYR A 190 30.72 17.97 3.14
N PRO A 191 31.82 17.21 3.16
CA PRO A 191 32.98 17.54 4.01
C PRO A 191 33.63 18.90 3.65
N ASN A 192 33.53 19.31 2.37
CA ASN A 192 34.02 20.61 1.91
C ASN A 192 32.90 21.65 1.94
N GLU A 193 33.10 22.73 2.70
CA GLU A 193 32.10 23.79 2.85
C GLU A 193 31.78 24.51 1.52
N SER A 194 32.74 24.52 0.54
CA SER A 194 32.52 25.07 -0.81
C SER A 194 31.42 24.36 -1.61
N ASP A 195 31.10 23.13 -1.26
CA ASP A 195 30.09 22.31 -1.96
C ASP A 195 28.69 22.46 -1.37
N TRP A 196 28.53 23.05 -0.18
CA TRP A 196 27.24 23.16 0.53
C TRP A 196 26.17 23.91 -0.24
N SER A 197 26.56 24.80 -1.16
CA SER A 197 25.59 25.55 -1.97
C SER A 197 24.87 24.70 -3.03
N ALA A 198 25.38 23.51 -3.33
CA ALA A 198 24.84 22.67 -4.41
C ALA A 198 23.37 22.26 -4.23
N ASP A 199 22.95 22.09 -2.99
CA ASP A 199 21.62 21.57 -2.66
C ASP A 199 20.63 22.67 -2.26
N VAL A 200 21.08 23.92 -2.09
CA VAL A 200 20.27 25.02 -1.51
C VAL A 200 19.01 25.29 -2.32
N GLU A 201 19.11 25.35 -3.65
CA GLU A 201 17.95 25.67 -4.50
C GLU A 201 16.87 24.58 -4.41
N ALA A 202 17.27 23.30 -4.50
CA ALA A 202 16.36 22.18 -4.38
C ALA A 202 15.70 22.13 -3.00
N ALA A 203 16.48 22.38 -1.94
CA ALA A 203 15.98 22.43 -0.57
C ALA A 203 14.96 23.56 -0.36
N LYS A 204 15.18 24.74 -0.94
CA LYS A 204 14.22 25.86 -0.89
C LYS A 204 12.92 25.50 -1.58
N ILE A 205 12.98 24.94 -2.78
CA ILE A 205 11.78 24.55 -3.53
C ILE A 205 10.98 23.51 -2.74
N ALA A 206 11.61 22.50 -2.15
CA ALA A 206 10.93 21.52 -1.32
C ALA A 206 10.29 22.18 -0.09
N GLN A 207 11.02 23.02 0.64
CA GLN A 207 10.55 23.74 1.81
C GLN A 207 9.39 24.70 1.48
N ASP A 208 9.47 25.45 0.38
CA ASP A 208 8.43 26.39 -0.06
C ASP A 208 7.12 25.66 -0.42
N ASN A 209 7.20 24.37 -0.75
CA ASN A 209 6.06 23.47 -0.95
C ASN A 209 5.64 22.73 0.34
N GLY A 210 6.21 23.08 1.50
CA GLY A 210 5.82 22.51 2.80
C GLY A 210 6.58 21.27 3.23
N ALA A 211 7.57 20.82 2.45
CA ALA A 211 8.38 19.67 2.86
C ALA A 211 9.36 20.05 3.96
N ILE A 212 9.63 19.11 4.85
CA ILE A 212 10.75 19.21 5.80
C ILE A 212 12.05 18.80 5.10
N VAL A 213 13.13 19.42 5.51
CA VAL A 213 14.48 19.14 4.99
C VAL A 213 15.36 18.65 6.14
N PHE A 214 16.03 17.51 5.95
CA PHE A 214 17.06 17.07 6.85
C PHE A 214 18.35 16.71 6.11
N ALA A 215 19.46 16.65 6.81
CA ALA A 215 20.75 16.41 6.20
C ALA A 215 21.59 15.42 7.01
N CYS A 216 22.49 14.73 6.30
CA CYS A 216 23.34 13.69 6.85
C CYS A 216 24.76 13.78 6.29
N PRO A 217 25.83 13.71 7.10
CA PRO A 217 27.21 13.60 6.63
C PRO A 217 27.58 12.15 6.34
N TRP A 218 28.28 11.91 5.23
CA TRP A 218 28.92 10.61 4.94
C TRP A 218 30.37 10.59 5.42
N ASP A 219 31.09 11.69 5.15
CA ASP A 219 32.48 11.82 5.51
C ASP A 219 32.73 13.01 6.44
N CYS A 220 33.60 12.83 7.40
CA CYS A 220 34.23 13.95 8.09
C CYS A 220 35.39 14.55 7.25
N THR A 221 35.77 15.77 7.54
CA THR A 221 36.92 16.41 6.87
C THR A 221 38.24 15.69 7.17
N ASP A 222 39.17 15.65 6.22
CA ASP A 222 40.47 14.99 6.40
C ASP A 222 41.26 15.54 7.57
N ALA A 223 41.12 16.83 7.86
CA ALA A 223 41.80 17.48 9.00
C ALA A 223 41.34 16.94 10.36
N LEU A 224 40.12 16.38 10.46
CA LEU A 224 39.56 15.85 11.70
C LEU A 224 39.69 14.34 11.82
N SER A 225 40.09 13.66 10.74
CA SER A 225 40.13 12.20 10.64
C SER A 225 41.52 11.61 10.90
N GLU A 226 41.50 10.32 11.08
CA GLU A 226 42.65 9.41 11.00
C GLU A 226 42.30 8.19 10.17
N THR A 227 43.30 7.45 9.75
CA THR A 227 43.13 6.15 9.12
C THR A 227 43.42 5.06 10.15
N ILE A 228 42.53 4.12 10.31
CA ILE A 228 42.70 2.96 11.17
C ILE A 228 42.57 1.66 10.36
N GLN A 229 43.10 0.56 10.91
CA GLN A 229 42.88 -0.78 10.37
C GLN A 229 41.60 -1.36 10.95
N GLN A 230 40.66 -1.77 10.08
CA GLN A 230 39.49 -2.56 10.45
C GLN A 230 39.51 -3.88 9.65
N GLY A 231 39.93 -4.96 10.30
CA GLY A 231 40.23 -6.19 9.60
C GLY A 231 41.37 -5.97 8.60
N ASP A 232 41.13 -6.28 7.32
CA ASP A 232 42.11 -6.16 6.23
C ASP A 232 42.01 -4.82 5.48
N LYS A 233 41.15 -3.89 5.95
CA LYS A 233 40.89 -2.60 5.28
C LYS A 233 41.39 -1.41 6.09
N ASP A 234 41.89 -0.40 5.36
CA ASP A 234 42.09 0.96 5.89
C ASP A 234 40.74 1.68 5.85
N VAL A 235 40.27 2.16 7.00
CA VAL A 235 39.04 2.93 7.08
C VAL A 235 39.29 4.30 7.71
N LYS A 236 38.53 5.30 7.24
CA LYS A 236 38.54 6.65 7.80
C LYS A 236 37.76 6.65 9.10
N ARG A 237 38.27 7.34 10.10
CA ARG A 237 37.65 7.50 11.41
C ARG A 237 37.83 8.92 11.93
N LEU A 238 36.76 9.47 12.54
CA LEU A 238 36.87 10.73 13.28
C LEU A 238 37.69 10.51 14.55
N LYS A 239 38.71 11.36 14.80
CA LYS A 239 39.44 11.32 16.05
C LYS A 239 38.57 11.78 17.21
N GLU A 240 38.61 11.08 18.33
CA GLU A 240 37.81 11.41 19.52
C GLU A 240 38.09 12.83 20.03
N GLU A 241 39.34 13.27 20.00
CA GLU A 241 39.75 14.62 20.36
C GLU A 241 39.14 15.71 19.45
N ASN A 242 38.64 15.36 18.28
CA ASN A 242 38.03 16.25 17.29
C ASN A 242 36.50 16.27 17.33
N TYR A 243 35.84 15.59 18.27
CA TYR A 243 34.36 15.55 18.35
C TYR A 243 33.75 16.95 18.44
N GLU A 244 34.31 17.86 19.23
CA GLU A 244 33.85 19.25 19.34
C GLU A 244 34.01 20.00 18.01
N ALA A 245 35.17 19.85 17.33
CA ALA A 245 35.41 20.48 16.03
C ALA A 245 34.47 19.94 14.94
N TYR A 246 34.15 18.65 14.98
CA TYR A 246 33.18 18.04 14.08
C TYR A 246 31.76 18.54 14.37
N ALA A 247 31.34 18.64 15.63
CA ALA A 247 30.07 19.26 16.00
C ALA A 247 29.98 20.71 15.51
N ASP A 248 31.07 21.48 15.61
CA ASP A 248 31.14 22.83 15.05
C ASP A 248 31.02 22.86 13.53
N HIS A 249 31.55 21.87 12.82
CA HIS A 249 31.34 21.71 11.37
C HIS A 249 29.88 21.51 11.02
N LEU A 250 29.17 20.61 11.75
CA LEU A 250 27.74 20.38 11.57
C LEU A 250 26.91 21.64 11.89
N ILE A 251 27.27 22.37 12.93
CA ILE A 251 26.62 23.64 13.32
C ILE A 251 26.81 24.69 12.24
N ARG A 252 28.03 24.83 11.68
CA ARG A 252 28.28 25.78 10.57
C ARG A 252 27.45 25.43 9.34
N TYR A 253 27.24 24.14 9.03
CA TYR A 253 26.33 23.73 7.96
C TYR A 253 24.88 24.15 8.25
N ILE A 254 24.37 23.94 9.47
CA ILE A 254 23.04 24.39 9.88
C ILE A 254 22.88 25.91 9.68
N GLU A 255 23.88 26.67 10.14
CA GLU A 255 23.88 28.14 10.01
C GLU A 255 23.98 28.59 8.54
N PHE A 256 24.80 27.92 7.73
CA PHE A 256 24.90 28.16 6.30
C PHE A 256 23.55 27.95 5.60
N MET A 257 22.89 26.84 5.83
CA MET A 257 21.60 26.54 5.24
C MET A 257 20.55 27.58 5.66
N LYS A 258 20.52 27.97 6.93
CA LYS A 258 19.63 29.00 7.46
C LYS A 258 19.89 30.38 6.82
N GLN A 259 21.14 30.77 6.67
CA GLN A 259 21.53 32.03 5.99
C GLN A 259 21.11 32.05 4.51
N ASN A 260 21.01 30.87 3.89
CA ASN A 260 20.54 30.72 2.52
C ASN A 260 19.02 30.46 2.42
N GLY A 261 18.28 30.61 3.53
CA GLY A 261 16.81 30.50 3.55
C GLY A 261 16.27 29.08 3.69
N VAL A 262 17.11 28.10 4.04
CA VAL A 262 16.70 26.71 4.31
C VAL A 262 16.73 26.44 5.80
N ASN A 263 15.57 26.10 6.38
CA ASN A 263 15.45 25.72 7.79
C ASN A 263 15.48 24.20 7.90
N LEU A 264 16.60 23.65 8.36
CA LEU A 264 16.71 22.21 8.57
C LEU A 264 15.81 21.77 9.72
N TYR A 265 15.04 20.71 9.48
CA TYR A 265 14.21 20.04 10.50
C TYR A 265 15.07 19.17 11.43
N ALA A 266 16.00 18.43 10.83
CA ALA A 266 16.89 17.52 11.53
C ALA A 266 18.25 17.43 10.83
N ILE A 267 19.25 16.96 11.56
CA ILE A 267 20.49 16.41 11.00
C ILE A 267 20.83 15.07 11.68
N SER A 268 21.50 14.21 10.94
CA SER A 268 22.14 13.03 11.51
C SER A 268 23.57 13.33 11.96
N MET A 269 24.05 12.59 12.94
CA MET A 269 25.45 12.68 13.34
C MET A 269 26.38 12.05 12.31
N GLN A 270 25.96 10.98 11.64
CA GLN A 270 26.73 10.23 10.63
C GLN A 270 25.79 9.34 9.82
N ASN A 271 26.04 9.21 8.50
CA ASN A 271 25.46 8.20 7.65
C ASN A 271 26.22 6.89 7.83
N GLU A 272 25.51 5.80 8.06
CA GLU A 272 26.06 4.45 8.13
C GLU A 272 27.39 4.38 8.93
N PRO A 273 27.34 4.64 10.24
CA PRO A 273 28.54 4.62 11.07
C PRO A 273 29.25 3.25 11.09
N ASP A 274 28.54 2.21 10.66
CA ASP A 274 29.00 0.82 10.53
C ASP A 274 29.69 0.54 9.17
N MET A 275 29.78 1.53 8.28
CA MET A 275 30.36 1.40 6.94
C MET A 275 31.68 2.15 6.76
N ASP A 276 32.26 2.08 5.54
CA ASP A 276 33.65 2.49 5.26
C ASP A 276 33.85 4.01 5.02
N PHE A 277 32.80 4.85 5.02
CA PHE A 277 32.94 6.29 4.77
C PHE A 277 33.68 7.00 5.91
N THR A 278 33.01 7.24 7.02
CA THR A 278 33.64 7.54 8.30
C THR A 278 33.12 6.51 9.30
N TYR A 279 33.97 5.56 9.64
CA TYR A 279 33.64 4.46 10.54
C TYR A 279 33.57 4.94 12.00
N TRP A 280 32.56 4.47 12.73
CA TRP A 280 32.37 4.68 14.16
C TRP A 280 32.06 3.35 14.84
N THR A 281 32.68 3.10 15.96
CA THR A 281 32.19 2.01 16.83
C THR A 281 30.87 2.41 17.50
N PRO A 282 30.02 1.45 17.92
CA PRO A 282 28.81 1.76 18.67
C PRO A 282 29.04 2.64 19.90
N GLN A 283 30.16 2.44 20.60
CA GLN A 283 30.51 3.24 21.80
C GLN A 283 30.89 4.68 21.43
N GLU A 284 31.53 4.90 20.30
CA GLU A 284 31.86 6.25 19.80
C GLU A 284 30.62 7.04 19.43
N VAL A 285 29.61 6.38 18.82
CA VAL A 285 28.30 6.99 18.59
C VAL A 285 27.71 7.48 19.90
N VAL A 286 27.66 6.63 20.93
CA VAL A 286 27.16 6.99 22.28
C VAL A 286 27.98 8.15 22.87
N ASN A 287 29.31 8.10 22.81
CA ASN A 287 30.20 9.13 23.37
C ASN A 287 29.98 10.49 22.68
N PHE A 288 29.89 10.51 21.36
CA PHE A 288 29.62 11.73 20.60
C PHE A 288 28.26 12.33 20.94
N MET A 289 27.22 11.50 21.00
CA MET A 289 25.86 11.96 21.36
C MET A 289 25.85 12.60 22.76
N LYS A 290 26.54 12.01 23.73
CA LYS A 290 26.65 12.53 25.11
C LYS A 290 27.45 13.83 25.15
N GLN A 291 28.59 13.89 24.46
CA GLN A 291 29.49 15.02 24.50
C GLN A 291 28.95 16.21 23.70
N CYS A 292 28.47 15.97 22.48
CA CYS A 292 28.20 17.02 21.50
C CYS A 292 26.70 17.21 21.19
N GLY A 293 25.84 16.24 21.51
CA GLY A 293 24.44 16.27 21.13
C GLY A 293 23.69 17.51 21.60
N SER A 294 23.89 17.90 22.88
CA SER A 294 23.26 19.10 23.43
C SER A 294 23.68 20.38 22.71
N LYS A 295 24.96 20.48 22.31
CA LYS A 295 25.51 21.63 21.58
C LYS A 295 24.84 21.78 20.20
N ILE A 296 24.70 20.69 19.47
CA ILE A 296 24.03 20.68 18.17
C ILE A 296 22.56 21.05 18.33
N ARG A 297 21.84 20.43 19.26
CA ARG A 297 20.40 20.69 19.52
C ARG A 297 20.08 22.11 19.97
N GLN A 298 21.05 22.85 20.53
CA GLN A 298 20.91 24.28 20.85
C GLN A 298 20.68 25.16 19.63
N THR A 299 21.01 24.70 18.41
CA THR A 299 20.65 25.37 17.15
C THR A 299 19.13 25.37 16.88
N GLY A 300 18.36 24.54 17.60
CA GLY A 300 16.93 24.31 17.39
C GLY A 300 16.63 23.19 16.39
N VAL A 301 17.66 22.56 15.79
CA VAL A 301 17.52 21.44 14.85
C VAL A 301 17.49 20.13 15.62
N LYS A 302 16.64 19.19 15.21
CA LYS A 302 16.57 17.84 15.81
C LYS A 302 17.80 17.02 15.44
N LEU A 303 18.21 16.12 16.32
CA LEU A 303 19.37 15.25 16.11
C LEU A 303 18.92 13.80 15.94
N MET A 304 19.39 13.17 14.86
CA MET A 304 19.10 11.79 14.50
C MET A 304 20.29 10.89 14.79
N SER A 305 20.03 9.66 15.22
CA SER A 305 21.02 8.63 15.54
C SER A 305 20.38 7.24 15.60
N PRO A 306 21.11 6.12 15.40
CA PRO A 306 22.49 6.01 14.94
C PRO A 306 22.65 6.05 13.42
N GLU A 307 21.58 5.78 12.65
CA GLU A 307 21.52 5.75 11.18
C GLU A 307 22.41 4.66 10.55
N SER A 308 22.48 3.47 11.18
CA SER A 308 23.23 2.32 10.68
C SER A 308 22.63 1.73 9.40
N CYS A 309 23.47 1.15 8.54
CA CYS A 309 23.13 0.58 7.23
C CYS A 309 21.97 -0.44 7.25
N GLY A 310 21.80 -1.12 8.37
CA GLY A 310 20.76 -2.11 8.51
C GLY A 310 19.85 -1.96 9.73
N MET A 311 19.72 -0.78 10.33
CA MET A 311 19.02 -0.60 11.61
C MET A 311 19.52 -1.62 12.65
N SER A 312 20.85 -1.77 12.73
CA SER A 312 21.49 -2.83 13.50
C SER A 312 21.26 -2.68 15.01
N PRO A 313 20.91 -3.77 15.73
CA PRO A 313 20.86 -3.78 17.19
C PRO A 313 22.18 -3.33 17.82
N ASP A 314 23.31 -3.68 17.20
CA ASP A 314 24.65 -3.35 17.73
C ASP A 314 24.88 -1.84 17.82
N TYR A 315 24.26 -1.05 16.97
CA TYR A 315 24.34 0.42 16.97
C TYR A 315 23.14 1.07 17.65
N THR A 316 21.95 0.52 17.47
CA THR A 316 20.70 1.11 17.98
C THR A 316 20.57 0.90 19.49
N ASP A 317 20.84 -0.31 20.00
CA ASP A 317 20.68 -0.63 21.41
C ASP A 317 21.62 0.15 22.34
N PRO A 318 22.92 0.37 22.03
CA PRO A 318 23.76 1.22 22.84
C PRO A 318 23.23 2.64 23.01
N VAL A 319 22.67 3.24 21.95
CA VAL A 319 22.05 4.58 22.04
C VAL A 319 20.77 4.55 22.87
N LEU A 320 19.90 3.56 22.68
CA LEU A 320 18.63 3.47 23.43
C LEU A 320 18.84 3.13 24.91
N ASN A 321 19.90 2.40 25.25
CA ASN A 321 20.18 1.93 26.61
C ASN A 321 21.03 2.93 27.43
N ASP A 322 21.70 3.90 26.79
CA ASP A 322 22.38 5.00 27.48
C ASP A 322 21.44 6.20 27.62
N ALA A 323 21.04 6.51 28.87
CA ALA A 323 20.05 7.55 29.12
C ALA A 323 20.47 8.96 28.66
N GLU A 324 21.78 9.27 28.66
CA GLU A 324 22.30 10.56 28.25
C GLU A 324 22.34 10.66 26.72
N ALA A 325 22.82 9.62 26.02
CA ALA A 325 22.82 9.55 24.56
C ALA A 325 21.37 9.55 24.01
N PHE A 326 20.48 8.77 24.61
CA PHE A 326 19.07 8.73 24.21
C PHE A 326 18.38 10.08 24.43
N ALA A 327 18.71 10.81 25.51
CA ALA A 327 18.18 12.16 25.76
C ALA A 327 18.57 13.15 24.64
N GLN A 328 19.72 12.94 23.98
CA GLN A 328 20.16 13.78 22.84
C GLN A 328 19.61 13.31 21.50
N THR A 329 19.10 12.11 21.38
CA THR A 329 18.50 11.57 20.16
C THR A 329 17.03 11.98 20.08
N ASP A 330 16.64 12.78 19.08
CA ASP A 330 15.25 13.17 18.86
C ASP A 330 14.52 12.16 17.96
N ILE A 331 15.23 11.57 17.00
CA ILE A 331 14.72 10.61 16.03
C ILE A 331 15.69 9.42 15.96
N VAL A 332 15.15 8.21 16.11
CA VAL A 332 15.93 6.98 15.87
C VAL A 332 15.86 6.68 14.37
N ALA A 333 17.01 6.65 13.71
CA ALA A 333 17.11 6.52 12.27
C ALA A 333 17.95 5.30 11.87
N GLY A 334 17.62 4.71 10.72
CA GLY A 334 18.40 3.61 10.14
C GLY A 334 17.90 3.21 8.76
N HIS A 335 18.68 2.36 8.09
CA HIS A 335 18.46 1.87 6.74
C HIS A 335 18.02 0.40 6.75
N LEU A 336 17.57 -0.12 5.60
CA LEU A 336 17.06 -1.49 5.49
C LEU A 336 17.87 -2.40 4.54
N TYR A 337 19.10 -2.02 4.17
CA TYR A 337 19.93 -2.77 3.20
C TYR A 337 20.25 -4.22 3.57
N GLN A 338 20.09 -4.62 4.84
CA GLN A 338 20.24 -6.02 5.25
C GLN A 338 18.95 -6.83 5.17
N GLY A 339 17.91 -6.29 4.53
CA GLY A 339 16.62 -6.94 4.30
C GLY A 339 15.59 -6.69 5.41
N PHE A 340 14.30 -6.67 5.01
CA PHE A 340 13.18 -6.41 5.91
C PHE A 340 11.90 -7.19 5.51
N ILE A 341 11.69 -7.46 4.22
CA ILE A 341 10.41 -7.95 3.68
C ILE A 341 10.34 -9.46 3.43
N ASP A 342 11.48 -10.15 3.35
CA ASP A 342 11.51 -11.61 3.14
C ASP A 342 11.51 -12.36 4.49
N LEU A 343 10.33 -12.52 5.07
CA LEU A 343 10.15 -13.19 6.36
C LEU A 343 10.34 -14.72 6.28
N SER A 344 10.60 -15.29 5.10
CA SER A 344 10.98 -16.69 4.95
C SER A 344 12.43 -16.93 5.38
N SER A 345 13.28 -15.92 5.30
CA SER A 345 14.62 -15.90 5.87
C SER A 345 14.57 -15.65 7.36
N SER A 346 15.08 -16.55 8.19
CA SER A 346 15.12 -16.36 9.64
C SER A 346 15.92 -15.12 10.04
N TYR A 347 17.02 -14.84 9.34
CA TYR A 347 17.83 -13.64 9.57
C TYR A 347 17.03 -12.35 9.33
N VAL A 348 16.30 -12.25 8.21
CA VAL A 348 15.47 -11.10 7.88
C VAL A 348 14.29 -10.99 8.85
N LYS A 349 13.69 -12.13 9.22
CA LYS A 349 12.61 -12.16 10.19
C LYS A 349 13.05 -11.65 11.57
N ASP A 350 14.19 -12.10 12.08
CA ASP A 350 14.72 -11.63 13.37
C ASP A 350 14.98 -10.12 13.36
N ARG A 351 15.47 -9.59 12.24
CA ARG A 351 15.64 -8.14 12.05
C ARG A 351 14.32 -7.38 12.01
N HIS A 352 13.36 -7.89 11.23
CA HIS A 352 12.02 -7.32 11.17
C HIS A 352 11.38 -7.27 12.57
N ASP A 353 11.43 -8.38 13.30
CA ASP A 353 10.87 -8.47 14.66
C ASP A 353 11.58 -7.50 15.62
N TYR A 354 12.91 -7.33 15.48
CA TYR A 354 13.67 -6.35 16.24
C TYR A 354 13.22 -4.91 15.95
N ILE A 355 13.13 -4.54 14.68
CA ILE A 355 12.75 -3.17 14.25
C ILE A 355 11.31 -2.85 14.69
N CYS A 356 10.36 -3.76 14.46
CA CYS A 356 8.99 -3.60 14.92
C CYS A 356 8.89 -3.53 16.47
N GLY A 357 9.80 -4.21 17.18
CA GLY A 357 9.93 -4.18 18.63
C GLY A 357 10.53 -2.89 19.21
N LEU A 358 10.98 -1.95 18.38
CA LEU A 358 11.54 -0.67 18.85
C LEU A 358 10.47 0.26 19.43
N TYR A 359 9.26 0.27 18.87
CA TYR A 359 8.23 1.24 19.20
C TYR A 359 7.98 1.48 20.69
N PRO A 360 7.78 0.46 21.54
CA PRO A 360 7.60 0.66 22.98
C PRO A 360 8.86 1.18 23.70
N ARG A 361 10.04 1.04 23.11
CA ARG A 361 11.33 1.48 23.65
C ARG A 361 11.62 2.96 23.35
N LEU A 362 10.92 3.55 22.40
CA LEU A 362 11.18 4.91 21.90
C LEU A 362 10.67 6.02 22.86
N GLN A 363 9.86 5.69 23.87
CA GLN A 363 9.37 6.64 24.89
C GLN A 363 8.72 7.90 24.26
N GLY A 364 7.94 7.72 23.20
CA GLY A 364 7.27 8.80 22.47
C GLY A 364 8.09 9.47 21.36
N LYS A 365 9.34 9.07 21.17
CA LYS A 365 10.11 9.43 19.97
C LYS A 365 9.67 8.56 18.78
N THR A 366 10.16 8.90 17.58
CA THR A 366 9.84 8.17 16.35
C THR A 366 11.07 7.48 15.78
N TRP A 367 10.86 6.40 15.02
CA TRP A 367 11.91 5.89 14.16
C TRP A 367 11.60 6.16 12.68
N TRP A 368 12.66 6.40 11.91
CA TRP A 368 12.59 6.73 10.49
C TRP A 368 13.45 5.76 9.69
N MET A 369 12.91 5.27 8.61
CA MET A 369 13.66 4.61 7.56
C MET A 369 14.22 5.70 6.64
N THR A 370 15.50 6.00 6.78
CA THR A 370 16.12 7.19 6.18
C THR A 370 16.81 6.94 4.86
N GLU A 371 17.02 5.67 4.50
CA GLU A 371 17.59 5.29 3.20
C GLU A 371 17.33 3.82 2.87
N HIS A 372 16.82 3.56 1.68
CA HIS A 372 16.86 2.27 1.01
C HIS A 372 16.57 2.44 -0.48
N LEU A 373 17.09 1.54 -1.30
CA LEU A 373 16.79 1.40 -2.73
C LEU A 373 16.56 -0.08 -3.06
N PHE A 374 15.90 -0.31 -4.17
CA PHE A 374 15.80 -1.62 -4.78
C PHE A 374 16.49 -1.58 -6.15
N ASN A 375 17.54 -2.36 -6.32
CA ASN A 375 18.45 -2.29 -7.47
C ASN A 375 19.13 -3.63 -7.78
N ASP A 376 18.35 -4.70 -7.87
CA ASP A 376 18.91 -6.03 -8.14
C ASP A 376 19.50 -6.15 -9.55
N GLY A 377 19.05 -5.32 -10.49
CA GLY A 377 19.57 -5.28 -11.86
C GLY A 377 20.98 -4.69 -12.01
N GLU A 378 21.51 -4.00 -11.00
CA GLU A 378 22.84 -3.38 -11.09
C GLU A 378 23.99 -4.40 -11.16
N THR A 379 23.73 -5.64 -10.72
CA THR A 379 24.71 -6.72 -10.76
C THR A 379 24.81 -7.43 -12.11
N SER A 380 23.86 -7.24 -13.01
CA SER A 380 23.85 -7.80 -14.36
C SER A 380 24.37 -6.79 -15.39
N GLU A 381 25.28 -7.24 -16.27
CA GLU A 381 25.70 -6.49 -17.44
C GLU A 381 24.61 -6.44 -18.53
N ASN A 382 23.60 -7.28 -18.42
CA ASN A 382 22.47 -7.35 -19.36
C ASN A 382 21.28 -6.54 -18.85
N PRO A 383 20.91 -5.41 -19.51
CA PRO A 383 19.77 -4.59 -19.11
C PRO A 383 18.43 -5.35 -19.06
N ASP A 384 18.27 -6.40 -19.87
CA ASP A 384 17.05 -7.21 -19.92
C ASP A 384 16.84 -8.05 -18.64
N GLU A 385 17.88 -8.16 -17.80
CA GLU A 385 17.84 -8.87 -16.51
C GLU A 385 17.57 -7.95 -15.32
N TRP A 386 17.35 -6.65 -15.56
CA TRP A 386 17.13 -5.66 -14.50
C TRP A 386 15.68 -5.66 -14.02
N GLU A 387 15.39 -6.47 -13.00
CA GLU A 387 14.05 -6.68 -12.44
C GLU A 387 13.41 -5.41 -11.84
N PHE A 388 14.21 -4.43 -11.37
CA PHE A 388 13.69 -3.18 -10.83
C PHE A 388 12.91 -2.33 -11.84
N GLN A 389 12.93 -2.67 -13.12
CA GLN A 389 12.11 -2.04 -14.17
C GLN A 389 10.73 -2.70 -14.29
N ASP A 390 10.56 -3.92 -13.75
CA ASP A 390 9.29 -4.63 -13.74
C ASP A 390 8.33 -4.04 -12.70
N TRP A 391 7.09 -3.80 -13.11
CA TRP A 391 6.06 -3.29 -12.20
C TRP A 391 5.83 -4.20 -10.99
N THR A 392 5.76 -5.50 -11.25
CA THR A 392 5.51 -6.50 -10.21
C THR A 392 6.66 -6.52 -9.20
N TYR A 393 7.91 -6.40 -9.68
CA TYR A 393 9.08 -6.25 -8.81
C TYR A 393 8.97 -4.99 -7.93
N CYS A 394 8.70 -3.82 -8.52
CA CYS A 394 8.55 -2.56 -7.79
C CYS A 394 7.48 -2.67 -6.70
N LEU A 395 6.33 -3.25 -7.02
CA LEU A 395 5.22 -3.39 -6.08
C LEU A 395 5.55 -4.38 -4.94
N ASN A 396 6.13 -5.54 -5.27
CA ASN A 396 6.48 -6.57 -4.30
C ASN A 396 7.67 -6.22 -3.40
N HIS A 397 8.50 -5.24 -3.81
CA HIS A 397 9.63 -4.75 -3.02
C HIS A 397 9.28 -3.42 -2.37
N LEU A 398 9.27 -2.32 -3.12
CA LEU A 398 9.05 -1.00 -2.53
C LEU A 398 7.65 -0.86 -1.92
N GLY A 399 6.60 -1.27 -2.63
CA GLY A 399 5.23 -1.19 -2.12
C GLY A 399 5.05 -1.99 -0.82
N LYS A 400 5.54 -3.24 -0.84
CA LYS A 400 5.50 -4.13 0.33
C LYS A 400 6.37 -3.60 1.48
N GLU A 401 7.56 -3.07 1.20
CA GLU A 401 8.45 -2.55 2.26
C GLU A 401 7.85 -1.32 2.94
N ILE A 402 7.31 -0.36 2.18
CA ILE A 402 6.64 0.79 2.79
C ILE A 402 5.48 0.32 3.67
N HIS A 403 4.66 -0.63 3.17
CA HIS A 403 3.56 -1.20 3.95
C HIS A 403 4.07 -1.79 5.28
N MET A 404 5.07 -2.68 5.22
CA MET A 404 5.64 -3.32 6.40
C MET A 404 6.33 -2.31 7.34
N CYS A 405 6.96 -1.26 6.81
CA CYS A 405 7.47 -0.14 7.62
C CYS A 405 6.35 0.57 8.37
N MET A 406 5.23 0.85 7.70
CA MET A 406 4.08 1.48 8.38
C MET A 406 3.52 0.58 9.48
N GLU A 407 3.35 -0.71 9.23
CA GLU A 407 2.93 -1.67 10.27
C GLU A 407 3.96 -1.78 11.40
N GLY A 408 5.25 -1.71 11.08
CA GLY A 408 6.38 -1.69 12.01
C GLY A 408 6.60 -0.36 12.73
N TYR A 409 5.60 0.52 12.76
CA TYR A 409 5.61 1.82 13.46
C TYR A 409 6.61 2.85 12.92
N CYS A 410 7.04 2.74 11.68
CA CYS A 410 7.84 3.74 10.99
C CYS A 410 7.06 5.05 10.84
N SER A 411 7.69 6.18 11.13
CA SER A 411 7.06 7.50 11.00
C SER A 411 7.45 8.24 9.72
N ALA A 412 8.54 7.85 9.06
CA ALA A 412 8.98 8.46 7.81
C ALA A 412 9.75 7.47 6.95
N TYR A 413 9.56 7.53 5.65
CA TYR A 413 10.23 6.67 4.68
C TYR A 413 10.92 7.52 3.62
N VAL A 414 12.24 7.36 3.44
CA VAL A 414 13.08 8.14 2.52
C VAL A 414 13.80 7.21 1.55
N TYR A 415 13.53 7.38 0.27
CA TYR A 415 14.09 6.55 -0.80
C TYR A 415 15.44 7.10 -1.31
N TRP A 416 16.32 6.25 -1.72
CA TRP A 416 17.61 6.54 -2.32
C TRP A 416 17.57 6.17 -3.81
N TYR A 417 17.47 7.08 -4.80
CA TYR A 417 17.44 8.53 -4.86
C TYR A 417 16.10 9.10 -5.38
N LEU A 418 15.94 10.44 -5.34
CA LEU A 418 14.86 11.12 -6.07
C LEU A 418 15.01 10.94 -7.59
N LYS A 419 16.18 11.21 -8.17
CA LYS A 419 16.44 11.16 -9.62
C LYS A 419 17.67 10.33 -9.91
N ARG A 420 17.47 9.12 -10.38
CA ARG A 420 18.49 8.19 -10.86
C ARG A 420 17.81 7.04 -11.61
N PHE A 421 18.58 6.19 -12.35
CA PHE A 421 18.01 5.08 -13.13
C PHE A 421 17.20 4.07 -12.27
N TYR A 422 17.44 3.96 -10.99
CA TYR A 422 16.63 3.20 -10.02
C TYR A 422 15.80 4.11 -9.09
N GLY A 423 15.78 5.40 -9.36
CA GLY A 423 15.13 6.40 -8.51
C GLY A 423 13.62 6.48 -8.65
N LEU A 424 13.06 7.51 -8.03
CA LEU A 424 11.63 7.83 -8.12
C LEU A 424 11.30 8.60 -9.41
N MET A 425 12.33 9.18 -10.03
CA MET A 425 12.30 9.90 -11.30
C MET A 425 13.47 9.43 -12.17
N GLY A 426 13.25 9.28 -13.47
CA GLY A 426 14.27 8.89 -14.43
C GLY A 426 15.34 9.95 -14.63
N ASP A 427 16.54 9.48 -14.95
CA ASP A 427 17.68 10.28 -15.37
C ASP A 427 18.09 9.96 -16.83
N ASN A 428 19.24 10.46 -17.27
CA ASN A 428 19.75 10.18 -18.63
C ASN A 428 20.50 8.84 -18.76
N ASP A 429 20.52 8.01 -17.73
CA ASP A 429 21.15 6.70 -17.81
C ASP A 429 20.32 5.77 -18.68
N GLN A 430 20.98 4.96 -19.54
CA GLN A 430 20.29 4.00 -20.42
C GLN A 430 19.50 2.93 -19.64
N ARG A 431 19.82 2.73 -18.36
CA ARG A 431 19.12 1.81 -17.45
C ARG A 431 17.83 2.40 -16.89
N SER A 432 17.60 3.69 -17.07
CA SER A 432 16.40 4.33 -16.55
C SER A 432 15.13 3.75 -17.21
N PRO A 433 14.12 3.31 -16.43
CA PRO A 433 12.89 2.73 -16.98
C PRO A 433 11.98 3.77 -17.65
N VAL A 434 12.26 5.04 -17.45
CA VAL A 434 11.50 6.17 -18.02
C VAL A 434 12.45 7.25 -18.51
N SER A 435 11.97 8.16 -19.35
CA SER A 435 12.76 9.29 -19.84
C SER A 435 13.19 10.21 -18.70
N GLU A 436 14.24 10.99 -18.94
CA GLU A 436 14.73 11.95 -17.96
C GLU A 436 13.64 12.91 -17.47
N GLY A 437 13.50 12.99 -16.15
CA GLY A 437 12.52 13.85 -15.50
C GLY A 437 11.09 13.35 -15.54
N GLU A 438 10.85 12.15 -16.04
CA GLU A 438 9.56 11.47 -15.90
C GLU A 438 9.53 10.63 -14.61
N ILE A 439 8.34 10.51 -14.02
CA ILE A 439 8.15 9.77 -12.77
C ILE A 439 8.13 8.27 -13.08
N ALA A 440 8.97 7.52 -12.39
CA ALA A 440 9.01 6.06 -12.46
C ALA A 440 7.88 5.42 -11.62
N LYS A 441 7.61 4.13 -11.81
CA LYS A 441 6.60 3.39 -11.03
C LYS A 441 6.86 3.46 -9.52
N ASN A 442 8.13 3.41 -9.10
CA ASN A 442 8.52 3.61 -7.70
C ASN A 442 8.03 4.96 -7.15
N GLY A 443 8.08 6.02 -7.95
CA GLY A 443 7.58 7.33 -7.56
C GLY A 443 6.07 7.35 -7.33
N TYR A 444 5.30 6.66 -8.15
CA TYR A 444 3.85 6.54 -7.96
C TYR A 444 3.48 5.64 -6.79
N ILE A 445 4.21 4.55 -6.54
CA ILE A 445 4.02 3.72 -5.34
C ILE A 445 4.18 4.58 -4.08
N MET A 446 5.27 5.33 -3.99
CA MET A 446 5.51 6.20 -2.82
C MET A 446 4.44 7.30 -2.70
N ALA A 447 3.92 7.82 -3.83
CA ALA A 447 2.90 8.87 -3.83
C ALA A 447 1.57 8.41 -3.20
N HIS A 448 1.21 7.12 -3.28
CA HIS A 448 0.05 6.59 -2.57
C HIS A 448 0.15 6.82 -1.06
N TYR A 449 1.31 6.57 -0.48
CA TYR A 449 1.53 6.84 0.95
C TYR A 449 1.73 8.34 1.22
N ALA A 450 2.48 9.04 0.38
CA ALA A 450 2.75 10.46 0.57
C ALA A 450 1.48 11.31 0.58
N GLN A 451 0.53 11.04 -0.31
CA GLN A 451 -0.73 11.80 -0.41
C GLN A 451 -1.80 11.37 0.60
N TYR A 452 -1.71 10.12 1.11
CA TYR A 452 -2.79 9.54 1.91
C TYR A 452 -2.42 9.25 3.35
N ALA A 453 -1.12 9.32 3.72
CA ALA A 453 -0.68 9.05 5.08
C ALA A 453 0.08 10.21 5.74
N THR A 454 0.70 11.12 4.95
CA THR A 454 1.49 12.23 5.51
C THR A 454 0.65 13.11 6.44
N GLY A 455 1.17 13.38 7.65
CA GLY A 455 0.51 14.22 8.64
C GLY A 455 -0.65 13.54 9.36
N MET A 456 -0.90 12.25 9.09
CA MET A 456 -1.95 11.46 9.74
C MET A 456 -1.38 10.54 10.83
N THR A 457 -2.25 9.94 11.60
CA THR A 457 -1.90 8.90 12.59
C THR A 457 -2.33 7.54 12.06
N ARG A 458 -1.44 6.53 12.08
CA ARG A 458 -1.82 5.17 11.71
C ARG A 458 -2.82 4.59 12.70
N ILE A 459 -3.86 3.95 12.18
CA ILE A 459 -4.90 3.24 12.95
C ILE A 459 -4.87 1.75 12.66
N ASN A 460 -5.63 0.97 13.45
CA ASN A 460 -5.77 -0.46 13.19
C ASN A 460 -6.40 -0.71 11.81
N ALA A 461 -5.75 -1.54 11.04
CA ALA A 461 -6.26 -2.07 9.77
C ALA A 461 -5.65 -3.44 9.52
N GLY A 462 -6.42 -4.33 8.90
CA GLY A 462 -5.96 -5.67 8.55
C GLY A 462 -6.99 -6.43 7.72
N THR A 463 -6.56 -7.58 7.20
CA THR A 463 -7.38 -8.54 6.48
C THR A 463 -6.80 -9.93 6.66
N ASP A 464 -7.64 -10.96 6.49
CA ASP A 464 -7.23 -12.36 6.48
C ASP A 464 -6.84 -12.87 5.07
N ASN A 465 -6.96 -12.04 4.05
CA ASN A 465 -6.56 -12.37 2.68
C ASN A 465 -5.04 -12.30 2.53
N ALA A 466 -4.43 -13.39 2.07
CA ALA A 466 -2.97 -13.52 1.98
C ALA A 466 -2.32 -12.63 0.90
N ASP A 467 -3.08 -12.22 -0.11
CA ASP A 467 -2.59 -11.42 -1.24
C ASP A 467 -2.85 -9.92 -1.06
N VAL A 468 -3.77 -9.55 -0.15
CA VAL A 468 -4.18 -8.17 0.09
C VAL A 468 -3.55 -7.65 1.38
N TYR A 469 -2.94 -6.49 1.31
CA TYR A 469 -2.31 -5.78 2.42
C TYR A 469 -3.01 -4.44 2.61
N ALA A 470 -3.27 -4.05 3.86
CA ALA A 470 -4.01 -2.82 4.17
C ALA A 470 -3.35 -2.05 5.31
N THR A 471 -3.13 -0.75 5.11
CA THR A 471 -2.84 0.20 6.20
C THR A 471 -3.86 1.32 6.18
N ALA A 472 -4.24 1.82 7.34
CA ALA A 472 -5.21 2.90 7.46
C ALA A 472 -4.69 4.01 8.37
N TYR A 473 -5.17 5.22 8.12
CA TYR A 473 -4.73 6.43 8.80
C TYR A 473 -5.90 7.34 9.08
N ILE A 474 -5.85 8.07 10.20
CA ILE A 474 -6.85 9.06 10.59
C ILE A 474 -6.20 10.44 10.70
N ASN A 475 -6.88 11.48 10.23
CA ASN A 475 -6.39 12.85 10.36
C ASN A 475 -6.51 13.35 11.81
N GLU A 476 -5.82 14.46 12.13
CA GLU A 476 -5.84 15.06 13.47
C GLU A 476 -7.24 15.48 13.93
N ALA A 477 -8.10 15.90 12.99
CA ALA A 477 -9.47 16.30 13.29
C ALA A 477 -10.41 15.11 13.60
N GLY A 478 -9.99 13.88 13.31
CA GLY A 478 -10.77 12.67 13.53
C GLY A 478 -11.98 12.52 12.60
N ASN A 479 -12.01 13.19 11.47
CA ASN A 479 -13.15 13.24 10.56
C ASN A 479 -12.84 12.71 9.14
N GLU A 480 -11.62 12.22 8.91
CA GLU A 480 -11.19 11.62 7.65
C GLU A 480 -10.34 10.39 7.93
N VAL A 481 -10.65 9.30 7.25
CA VAL A 481 -9.82 8.08 7.20
C VAL A 481 -9.31 7.90 5.79
N THR A 482 -8.04 7.50 5.67
CA THR A 482 -7.46 7.03 4.41
C THR A 482 -6.99 5.59 4.57
N VAL A 483 -7.07 4.84 3.48
CA VAL A 483 -6.65 3.44 3.43
C VAL A 483 -5.75 3.25 2.22
N VAL A 484 -4.59 2.62 2.41
CA VAL A 484 -3.69 2.20 1.33
C VAL A 484 -3.72 0.69 1.25
N LEU A 485 -4.05 0.18 0.07
CA LEU A 485 -4.26 -1.23 -0.24
C LEU A 485 -3.23 -1.70 -1.26
N LEU A 486 -2.59 -2.84 -1.02
CA LEU A 486 -1.79 -3.56 -2.01
C LEU A 486 -2.47 -4.88 -2.35
N ASN A 487 -2.55 -5.23 -3.62
CA ASN A 487 -2.86 -6.58 -4.07
C ASN A 487 -1.62 -7.16 -4.77
N LEU A 488 -0.92 -8.03 -4.10
CA LEU A 488 0.27 -8.71 -4.61
C LEU A 488 -0.09 -10.01 -5.38
N GLY A 489 -1.37 -10.42 -5.31
CA GLY A 489 -1.92 -11.52 -6.09
C GLY A 489 -2.25 -11.11 -7.53
N LYS A 490 -2.60 -12.10 -8.36
CA LYS A 490 -2.91 -11.91 -9.79
C LYS A 490 -4.39 -11.66 -10.06
N SER A 491 -5.27 -12.01 -9.14
CA SER A 491 -6.71 -11.91 -9.29
C SER A 491 -7.24 -10.60 -8.74
N THR A 492 -8.22 -10.01 -9.41
CA THR A 492 -8.96 -8.86 -8.89
C THR A 492 -9.75 -9.27 -7.66
N GLN A 493 -9.71 -8.45 -6.62
CA GLN A 493 -10.46 -8.59 -5.38
C GLN A 493 -11.47 -7.45 -5.25
N CYS A 494 -12.65 -7.73 -4.70
CA CYS A 494 -13.57 -6.69 -4.25
C CYS A 494 -13.31 -6.46 -2.77
N VAL A 495 -12.78 -5.29 -2.42
CA VAL A 495 -12.44 -4.97 -1.02
C VAL A 495 -13.54 -4.14 -0.41
N GLU A 496 -14.06 -4.59 0.74
CA GLU A 496 -15.00 -3.87 1.58
C GLU A 496 -14.24 -3.10 2.67
N ILE A 497 -14.39 -1.78 2.66
CA ILE A 497 -13.87 -0.87 3.68
C ILE A 497 -15.04 -0.53 4.61
N PRO A 498 -15.08 -0.99 5.87
CA PRO A 498 -16.29 -0.94 6.71
C PRO A 498 -16.46 0.37 7.49
N VAL A 499 -15.78 1.45 7.10
CA VAL A 499 -15.79 2.74 7.81
C VAL A 499 -16.04 3.90 6.85
N GLY A 500 -16.61 5.00 7.37
CA GLY A 500 -16.77 6.26 6.64
C GLY A 500 -17.81 6.24 5.52
N HIS A 501 -17.82 7.30 4.75
CA HIS A 501 -18.72 7.53 3.61
C HIS A 501 -18.01 8.44 2.57
N ASP A 502 -18.68 8.74 1.44
CA ASP A 502 -18.18 9.63 0.38
C ASP A 502 -16.76 9.23 -0.12
N ALA A 503 -16.56 7.94 -0.35
CA ALA A 503 -15.26 7.39 -0.71
C ALA A 503 -14.78 7.92 -2.07
N THR A 504 -13.52 8.30 -2.13
CA THR A 504 -12.78 8.58 -3.36
C THR A 504 -11.54 7.70 -3.42
N ALA A 505 -11.19 7.19 -4.59
CA ALA A 505 -10.06 6.27 -4.75
C ALA A 505 -9.21 6.59 -5.97
N VAL A 506 -7.94 6.22 -5.87
CA VAL A 506 -6.98 6.22 -6.99
C VAL A 506 -6.24 4.90 -7.05
N ILE A 507 -5.80 4.53 -8.25
CA ILE A 507 -5.08 3.27 -8.51
C ILE A 507 -3.79 3.52 -9.29
N THR A 508 -2.77 2.74 -8.95
CA THR A 508 -1.58 2.53 -9.79
C THR A 508 -1.40 1.03 -10.02
N ASP A 509 -1.14 0.68 -11.27
CA ASP A 509 -0.78 -0.69 -11.69
C ASP A 509 0.20 -0.62 -12.89
N ALA A 510 0.33 -1.68 -13.68
CA ALA A 510 1.22 -1.68 -14.83
C ALA A 510 0.91 -0.53 -15.81
N ASP A 511 -0.37 -0.25 -16.04
CA ASP A 511 -0.85 0.66 -17.09
C ASP A 511 -1.30 2.04 -16.55
N ARG A 512 -1.68 2.14 -15.27
CA ARG A 512 -2.27 3.34 -14.64
C ARG A 512 -1.33 3.95 -13.60
N ASN A 513 -1.44 5.26 -13.38
CA ASN A 513 -0.61 6.02 -12.45
C ASN A 513 -1.47 7.03 -11.68
N LEU A 514 -1.88 6.71 -10.43
CA LEU A 514 -2.77 7.54 -9.61
C LEU A 514 -4.07 7.93 -10.32
N GLU A 515 -4.58 7.06 -11.18
CA GLU A 515 -5.83 7.32 -11.88
C GLU A 515 -7.04 7.16 -10.97
N PRO A 516 -8.09 7.99 -11.15
CA PRO A 516 -9.33 7.83 -10.40
C PRO A 516 -9.90 6.42 -10.55
N LEU A 517 -10.37 5.84 -9.44
CA LEU A 517 -11.00 4.53 -9.37
C LEU A 517 -12.42 4.66 -8.81
N THR A 518 -13.37 3.98 -9.44
CA THR A 518 -14.76 3.96 -8.98
C THR A 518 -14.88 3.21 -7.66
N THR A 519 -15.65 3.78 -6.73
CA THR A 519 -16.06 3.16 -5.48
C THR A 519 -17.59 3.01 -5.46
N GLU A 520 -18.09 2.01 -4.74
CA GLU A 520 -19.53 1.86 -4.50
C GLU A 520 -19.81 1.87 -2.99
N PRO A 521 -20.84 2.61 -2.51
CA PRO A 521 -21.18 2.60 -1.09
C PRO A 521 -21.71 1.22 -0.67
N VAL A 522 -21.39 0.81 0.56
CA VAL A 522 -21.95 -0.42 1.17
C VAL A 522 -23.44 -0.21 1.45
N GLU A 523 -24.24 -1.27 1.40
CA GLU A 523 -25.70 -1.18 1.61
C GLU A 523 -26.09 -0.67 2.99
N SER A 524 -25.27 -0.92 4.02
CA SER A 524 -25.47 -0.39 5.38
C SER A 524 -25.39 1.15 5.45
N GLY A 525 -24.89 1.81 4.40
CA GLY A 525 -24.65 3.25 4.36
C GLY A 525 -23.34 3.70 5.01
N THR A 526 -22.59 2.77 5.60
CA THR A 526 -21.28 3.04 6.19
C THR A 526 -20.23 2.17 5.52
N GLY A 527 -19.29 2.78 4.82
CA GLY A 527 -18.23 2.08 4.10
C GLY A 527 -18.35 2.14 2.59
N ALA A 528 -17.37 1.54 1.91
CA ALA A 528 -17.29 1.49 0.46
C ALA A 528 -16.70 0.19 -0.03
N TYR A 529 -17.12 -0.23 -1.22
CA TYR A 529 -16.45 -1.25 -2.02
C TYR A 529 -15.49 -0.63 -3.02
N VAL A 530 -14.36 -1.27 -3.25
CA VAL A 530 -13.40 -0.91 -4.29
C VAL A 530 -12.85 -2.16 -4.98
N LEU A 531 -12.68 -2.12 -6.31
CA LEU A 531 -12.04 -3.19 -7.06
C LEU A 531 -10.53 -2.99 -7.07
N LEU A 532 -9.83 -3.92 -6.44
CA LEU A 532 -8.37 -3.95 -6.34
C LEU A 532 -7.84 -4.94 -7.37
N SER A 533 -7.40 -4.45 -8.52
CA SER A 533 -6.84 -5.27 -9.61
C SER A 533 -5.67 -6.12 -9.12
N GLY A 534 -5.41 -7.26 -9.76
CA GLY A 534 -4.20 -8.02 -9.47
C GLY A 534 -2.94 -7.19 -9.72
N ASN A 535 -1.93 -7.33 -8.87
CA ASN A 535 -0.70 -6.54 -8.89
C ASN A 535 -1.00 -5.03 -8.98
N SER A 536 -1.65 -4.46 -7.97
CA SER A 536 -1.97 -3.03 -7.92
C SER A 536 -1.84 -2.45 -6.52
N ILE A 537 -1.73 -1.13 -6.46
CA ILE A 537 -1.85 -0.32 -5.25
C ILE A 537 -3.02 0.65 -5.42
N VAL A 538 -3.86 0.74 -4.41
CA VAL A 538 -5.03 1.62 -4.37
C VAL A 538 -5.01 2.42 -3.09
N SER A 539 -5.31 3.70 -3.17
CA SER A 539 -5.55 4.54 -2.00
C SER A 539 -6.97 5.05 -2.01
N VAL A 540 -7.62 4.98 -0.86
CA VAL A 540 -9.01 5.40 -0.66
C VAL A 540 -9.06 6.46 0.44
N ARG A 541 -9.88 7.47 0.26
CA ARG A 541 -10.17 8.51 1.25
C ARG A 541 -11.67 8.49 1.55
N LEU A 542 -12.03 8.53 2.84
CA LEU A 542 -13.41 8.49 3.32
C LEU A 542 -13.61 9.55 4.40
N SER A 543 -14.78 10.17 4.42
CA SER A 543 -15.24 11.00 5.54
C SER A 543 -15.79 10.12 6.67
N LEU A 544 -15.54 10.47 7.94
CA LEU A 544 -16.10 9.78 9.10
C LEU A 544 -17.36 10.47 9.61
#